data_3272ef92ac888f6f88dc3d8bf80ec81e
#
_entry.id   3272ef92ac888f6f88dc3d8bf80ec81e
#
_cell.length_a   1.000
_cell.length_b   1.000
_cell.length_c   1.000
_cell.angle_alpha   90.00
_cell.angle_beta   90.00
_cell.angle_gamma   90.00
#
_symmetry.space_group_name_H-M   'P 1'
#
loop_
_entity.id
_entity.type
_entity.pdbx_description
1 polymer ?
#
loop_
_entity_poly.entity_id
_entity_poly.type
_entity_poly.pdbx_seq_one_letter_code
_entity_poly.pdbx_strand_id
1 'polypeptide(L)'
;MPEYVGVIHAHTTASDGRASFPEIVRAARRARLDFLVTTDHNCLPRDEAGYRDGVLLIVGQEIHDVDRDPQCNHLLCLGVTDDLTPLAPSPQNLLDAVNRQSGLAFIAHPVEFAPAFTHEPAIPWVDWDIKGFHGIEIWNYMSEFKAHATSLRRGVRLAYWPTSVIVGPFRETLDLWDRLLRTQRVVAIGGPDAHGWELRRGPMKATILPYPFLFRAVRTHILADHAFSGDFAADRDAVLRAIRAGHLFIAYDAIGNSRGFDFAAYAGRTRLAGMGDAVGVQKKLRLSVRSPRRADLRLLHDGQVVRRKRGWSLQHDVTTPGVYRVEAYRGHWGQQRAWVFTNPIYVE
;
A
#
# COMPACT_ATOMS: atom_id res chain seq x y z
N MET A 1 -5.29 15.57 12.35
CA MET A 1 -5.38 14.09 12.37
C MET A 1 -3.99 13.56 12.73
N PRO A 2 -3.83 12.71 13.74
CA PRO A 2 -2.56 12.05 14.04
C PRO A 2 -2.16 11.10 12.92
N GLU A 3 -0.86 11.02 12.67
CA GLU A 3 -0.28 10.14 11.64
C GLU A 3 0.29 8.88 12.28
N TYR A 4 -0.11 7.73 11.77
CA TYR A 4 0.44 6.42 12.13
C TYR A 4 1.02 5.71 10.92
N VAL A 5 2.12 5.01 11.13
CA VAL A 5 2.86 4.33 10.07
C VAL A 5 2.76 2.83 10.26
N GLY A 6 2.30 2.15 9.24
CA GLY A 6 2.19 0.71 9.26
C GLY A 6 2.60 0.05 7.96
N VAL A 7 2.45 -1.25 7.98
CA VAL A 7 2.58 -2.12 6.81
C VAL A 7 1.28 -2.87 6.66
N ILE A 8 0.79 -2.91 5.44
CA ILE A 8 -0.30 -3.78 4.99
C ILE A 8 0.32 -4.76 4.00
N HIS A 9 -0.15 -6.00 3.95
CA HIS A 9 0.35 -7.06 3.10
C HIS A 9 1.68 -7.66 3.60
N ALA A 10 1.57 -8.62 4.49
CA ALA A 10 2.68 -9.38 5.03
C ALA A 10 2.23 -10.79 5.44
N HIS A 11 3.07 -11.77 5.19
CA HIS A 11 2.82 -13.19 5.42
C HIS A 11 3.65 -13.72 6.58
N THR A 12 3.10 -14.71 7.27
CA THR A 12 3.74 -15.39 8.40
C THR A 12 3.87 -16.89 8.12
N THR A 13 4.35 -17.64 9.11
CA THR A 13 4.37 -19.12 9.05
C THR A 13 2.96 -19.74 9.12
N ALA A 14 1.90 -18.95 9.21
CA ALA A 14 0.53 -19.45 9.05
C ALA A 14 0.21 -19.79 7.59
N SER A 15 0.93 -19.17 6.64
CA SER A 15 0.91 -19.54 5.23
C SER A 15 2.32 -19.87 4.72
N ASP A 16 2.91 -19.01 3.93
CA ASP A 16 4.20 -19.25 3.24
C ASP A 16 5.32 -18.27 3.65
N GLY A 17 5.02 -17.33 4.55
CA GLY A 17 6.02 -16.48 5.17
C GLY A 17 7.00 -17.26 6.07
N ARG A 18 8.15 -16.67 6.37
CA ARG A 18 9.23 -17.29 7.13
C ARG A 18 9.31 -16.88 8.60
N ALA A 19 8.54 -15.89 9.02
CA ALA A 19 8.51 -15.44 10.40
C ALA A 19 7.21 -15.87 11.10
N SER A 20 7.34 -16.37 12.31
CA SER A 20 6.21 -16.55 13.23
C SER A 20 5.65 -15.20 13.67
N PHE A 21 4.43 -15.17 14.24
CA PHE A 21 3.83 -13.92 14.75
C PHE A 21 4.73 -13.17 15.76
N PRO A 22 5.38 -13.81 16.73
CA PRO A 22 6.33 -13.12 17.61
C PRO A 22 7.55 -12.54 16.85
N GLU A 23 8.01 -13.18 15.79
CA GLU A 23 9.16 -12.71 15.00
C GLU A 23 8.80 -11.54 14.10
N ILE A 24 7.64 -11.60 13.44
CA ILE A 24 7.16 -10.51 12.59
C ILE A 24 6.86 -9.25 13.40
N VAL A 25 6.29 -9.38 14.61
CA VAL A 25 6.08 -8.28 15.55
C VAL A 25 7.42 -7.67 15.98
N ARG A 26 8.42 -8.49 16.33
CA ARG A 26 9.78 -7.96 16.63
C ARG A 26 10.38 -7.20 15.45
N ALA A 27 10.15 -7.66 14.21
CA ALA A 27 10.59 -6.95 13.01
C ALA A 27 9.84 -5.61 12.83
N ALA A 28 8.52 -5.58 13.05
CA ALA A 28 7.70 -4.40 13.01
C ALA A 28 8.16 -3.34 14.03
N ARG A 29 8.41 -3.77 15.28
CA ARG A 29 8.96 -2.90 16.33
C ARG A 29 10.33 -2.32 15.96
N ARG A 30 11.25 -3.13 15.43
CA ARG A 30 12.57 -2.67 14.93
C ARG A 30 12.44 -1.68 13.76
N ALA A 31 11.40 -1.83 12.95
CA ALA A 31 11.07 -0.90 11.88
C ALA A 31 10.31 0.34 12.36
N ARG A 32 9.92 0.41 13.65
CA ARG A 32 9.14 1.47 14.29
C ARG A 32 7.78 1.65 13.61
N LEU A 33 7.10 0.53 13.35
CA LEU A 33 5.72 0.55 12.91
C LEU A 33 4.79 0.81 14.11
N ASP A 34 3.74 1.59 13.88
CA ASP A 34 2.67 1.82 14.83
C ASP A 34 1.63 0.69 14.72
N PHE A 35 1.40 0.18 13.49
CA PHE A 35 0.53 -0.97 13.23
C PHE A 35 1.10 -1.90 12.16
N LEU A 36 0.67 -3.15 12.17
CA LEU A 36 0.98 -4.17 11.17
C LEU A 36 -0.30 -4.90 10.80
N VAL A 37 -0.57 -5.05 9.51
CA VAL A 37 -1.65 -5.90 8.99
C VAL A 37 -1.02 -7.10 8.30
N THR A 38 -1.18 -8.29 8.89
CA THR A 38 -0.83 -9.56 8.24
C THR A 38 -1.99 -10.04 7.38
N THR A 39 -1.67 -10.69 6.26
CA THR A 39 -2.63 -11.13 5.26
C THR A 39 -2.21 -12.51 4.74
N ASP A 40 -2.08 -13.48 5.62
CA ASP A 40 -1.69 -14.83 5.28
C ASP A 40 -2.63 -15.45 4.23
N HIS A 41 -2.09 -16.26 3.32
CA HIS A 41 -2.84 -16.88 2.24
C HIS A 41 -3.89 -17.85 2.78
N ASN A 42 -5.14 -17.65 2.36
CA ASN A 42 -6.25 -18.57 2.58
C ASN A 42 -6.40 -19.05 4.04
N CYS A 43 -6.11 -18.19 5.00
CA CYS A 43 -6.33 -18.46 6.42
C CYS A 43 -6.52 -17.16 7.23
N LEU A 44 -7.22 -17.26 8.35
CA LEU A 44 -7.49 -16.14 9.24
C LEU A 44 -7.09 -16.48 10.69
N PRO A 45 -5.82 -16.33 11.08
CA PRO A 45 -5.34 -16.63 12.45
C PRO A 45 -5.74 -15.53 13.44
N ARG A 46 -7.03 -15.39 13.73
CA ARG A 46 -7.63 -14.28 14.51
C ARG A 46 -7.07 -14.13 15.92
N ASP A 47 -6.70 -15.24 16.56
CA ASP A 47 -6.21 -15.26 17.95
C ASP A 47 -4.85 -14.56 18.09
N GLU A 48 -4.18 -14.29 16.98
CA GLU A 48 -2.92 -13.55 16.95
C GLU A 48 -3.10 -12.03 16.99
N ALA A 49 -4.30 -11.52 16.68
CA ALA A 49 -4.59 -10.09 16.67
C ALA A 49 -4.48 -9.48 18.08
N GLY A 50 -4.07 -8.22 18.16
CA GLY A 50 -3.96 -7.51 19.42
C GLY A 50 -2.76 -6.57 19.48
N TYR A 51 -2.59 -5.89 20.61
CA TYR A 51 -1.34 -5.18 20.89
C TYR A 51 -0.25 -6.19 21.30
N ARG A 52 0.84 -6.18 20.56
CA ARG A 52 2.02 -7.05 20.77
C ARG A 52 3.29 -6.18 20.79
N ASP A 53 4.00 -6.14 21.89
CA ASP A 53 5.24 -5.34 22.06
C ASP A 53 5.10 -3.87 21.60
N GLY A 54 3.93 -3.25 21.82
CA GLY A 54 3.63 -1.87 21.44
C GLY A 54 3.27 -1.66 19.95
N VAL A 55 3.15 -2.74 19.17
CA VAL A 55 2.64 -2.71 17.80
C VAL A 55 1.19 -3.19 17.78
N LEU A 56 0.30 -2.46 17.12
CA LEU A 56 -1.07 -2.88 16.85
C LEU A 56 -1.05 -3.91 15.72
N LEU A 57 -1.20 -5.20 16.06
CA LEU A 57 -1.29 -6.29 15.08
C LEU A 57 -2.73 -6.53 14.68
N ILE A 58 -3.04 -6.29 13.42
CA ILE A 58 -4.32 -6.57 12.78
C ILE A 58 -4.14 -7.76 11.85
N VAL A 59 -5.07 -8.71 11.90
CA VAL A 59 -5.05 -9.89 11.05
C VAL A 59 -6.14 -9.76 9.99
N GLY A 60 -5.77 -9.96 8.74
CA GLY A 60 -6.61 -10.10 7.57
C GLY A 60 -6.27 -11.38 6.82
N GLN A 61 -6.72 -11.49 5.59
CA GLN A 61 -6.46 -12.62 4.69
C GLN A 61 -6.04 -12.11 3.31
N GLU A 62 -5.17 -12.83 2.62
CA GLU A 62 -5.04 -12.77 1.18
C GLU A 62 -5.65 -14.03 0.57
N ILE A 63 -6.78 -13.87 -0.11
CA ILE A 63 -7.58 -14.98 -0.62
C ILE A 63 -7.38 -15.11 -2.12
N HIS A 64 -7.08 -16.34 -2.56
CA HIS A 64 -7.02 -16.73 -3.97
C HIS A 64 -7.48 -18.17 -4.14
N ASP A 65 -7.94 -18.50 -5.34
CA ASP A 65 -8.33 -19.85 -5.72
C ASP A 65 -7.07 -20.70 -6.03
N VAL A 66 -6.76 -21.66 -5.14
CA VAL A 66 -5.57 -22.51 -5.27
C VAL A 66 -5.65 -23.48 -6.44
N ASP A 67 -6.87 -23.81 -6.91
CA ASP A 67 -7.11 -24.74 -8.01
C ASP A 67 -7.09 -24.04 -9.38
N ARG A 68 -7.00 -22.73 -9.40
CA ARG A 68 -6.94 -21.96 -10.63
C ARG A 68 -5.56 -22.02 -11.29
N ASP A 69 -5.49 -22.36 -12.56
CA ASP A 69 -4.27 -22.39 -13.37
C ASP A 69 -4.47 -21.61 -14.69
N PRO A 70 -3.64 -20.60 -14.99
CA PRO A 70 -2.60 -20.01 -14.14
C PRO A 70 -3.16 -19.27 -12.91
N GLN A 71 -2.36 -19.22 -11.83
CA GLN A 71 -2.71 -18.48 -10.62
C GLN A 71 -2.91 -16.99 -10.90
N CYS A 72 -3.94 -16.41 -10.31
CA CYS A 72 -4.29 -14.99 -10.43
C CYS A 72 -5.33 -14.59 -9.37
N ASN A 73 -5.75 -13.32 -9.35
CA ASN A 73 -6.85 -12.80 -8.56
C ASN A 73 -6.68 -12.94 -7.04
N HIS A 74 -5.60 -12.39 -6.52
CA HIS A 74 -5.41 -12.28 -5.08
C HIS A 74 -6.20 -11.09 -4.52
N LEU A 75 -6.93 -11.32 -3.43
CA LEU A 75 -7.75 -10.30 -2.76
C LEU A 75 -7.36 -10.18 -1.29
N LEU A 76 -6.95 -8.99 -0.88
CA LEU A 76 -6.73 -8.67 0.53
C LEU A 76 -8.08 -8.38 1.19
N CYS A 77 -8.42 -9.14 2.20
CA CYS A 77 -9.65 -9.02 3.00
C CYS A 77 -9.29 -8.55 4.41
N LEU A 78 -9.60 -7.29 4.74
CA LEU A 78 -9.25 -6.68 6.02
C LEU A 78 -10.51 -6.43 6.87
N GLY A 79 -10.39 -6.61 8.19
CA GLY A 79 -11.50 -6.34 9.11
C GLY A 79 -12.65 -7.35 9.00
N VAL A 80 -12.42 -8.51 8.39
CA VAL A 80 -13.35 -9.64 8.37
C VAL A 80 -13.28 -10.45 9.65
N THR A 81 -14.39 -11.10 10.02
CA THR A 81 -14.50 -11.92 11.22
C THR A 81 -14.50 -13.42 10.92
N ASP A 82 -14.79 -13.81 9.70
CA ASP A 82 -14.86 -15.20 9.29
C ASP A 82 -13.80 -15.49 8.23
N ASP A 83 -13.35 -16.73 8.19
CA ASP A 83 -12.51 -17.22 7.11
C ASP A 83 -13.35 -17.34 5.84
N LEU A 84 -13.02 -16.53 4.84
CA LEU A 84 -13.73 -16.45 3.57
C LEU A 84 -13.08 -17.28 2.46
N THR A 85 -12.05 -18.06 2.77
CA THR A 85 -11.31 -18.93 1.82
C THR A 85 -12.24 -19.81 0.97
N PRO A 86 -13.31 -20.42 1.49
CA PRO A 86 -14.23 -21.23 0.66
C PRO A 86 -14.90 -20.47 -0.50
N LEU A 87 -14.86 -19.13 -0.51
CA LEU A 87 -15.40 -18.29 -1.57
C LEU A 87 -14.36 -17.90 -2.64
N ALA A 88 -13.13 -18.33 -2.51
CA ALA A 88 -12.01 -18.01 -3.42
C ALA A 88 -12.34 -18.26 -4.92
N PRO A 89 -13.05 -19.36 -5.31
CA PRO A 89 -13.36 -19.60 -6.72
C PRO A 89 -14.33 -18.58 -7.35
N SER A 90 -15.00 -17.76 -6.53
CA SER A 90 -15.96 -16.76 -7.01
C SER A 90 -15.62 -15.36 -6.47
N PRO A 91 -14.82 -14.56 -7.18
CA PRO A 91 -14.37 -13.24 -6.71
C PRO A 91 -15.52 -12.30 -6.33
N GLN A 92 -16.66 -12.33 -7.06
CA GLN A 92 -17.81 -11.49 -6.70
C GLN A 92 -18.47 -11.95 -5.39
N ASN A 93 -18.66 -13.25 -5.20
CA ASN A 93 -19.24 -13.77 -3.94
C ASN A 93 -18.32 -13.49 -2.74
N LEU A 94 -17.02 -13.58 -2.95
CA LEU A 94 -16.01 -13.22 -1.94
C LEU A 94 -16.13 -11.73 -1.58
N LEU A 95 -16.18 -10.83 -2.56
CA LEU A 95 -16.37 -9.39 -2.34
C LEU A 95 -17.66 -9.09 -1.58
N ASP A 96 -18.76 -9.72 -1.98
CA ASP A 96 -20.07 -9.56 -1.33
C ASP A 96 -20.02 -10.03 0.13
N ALA A 97 -19.27 -11.10 0.43
CA ALA A 97 -19.09 -11.59 1.79
C ALA A 97 -18.24 -10.65 2.65
N VAL A 98 -17.15 -10.09 2.10
CA VAL A 98 -16.36 -9.06 2.78
C VAL A 98 -17.22 -7.83 3.10
N ASN A 99 -18.02 -7.38 2.13
CA ASN A 99 -18.90 -6.21 2.30
C ASN A 99 -20.00 -6.46 3.33
N ARG A 100 -20.61 -7.66 3.37
CA ARG A 100 -21.60 -8.02 4.42
C ARG A 100 -21.03 -7.96 5.83
N GLN A 101 -19.74 -8.23 6.00
CA GLN A 101 -19.06 -8.12 7.29
C GLN A 101 -18.53 -6.70 7.57
N SER A 102 -18.87 -5.73 6.72
CA SER A 102 -18.28 -4.38 6.78
C SER A 102 -16.74 -4.38 6.73
N GLY A 103 -16.14 -5.41 6.15
CA GLY A 103 -14.72 -5.52 5.86
C GLY A 103 -14.26 -4.60 4.73
N LEU A 104 -13.00 -4.68 4.38
CA LEU A 104 -12.37 -3.96 3.27
C LEU A 104 -11.73 -4.95 2.31
N ALA A 105 -12.06 -4.84 1.03
CA ALA A 105 -11.50 -5.67 -0.03
C ALA A 105 -10.57 -4.85 -0.92
N PHE A 106 -9.31 -5.26 -1.04
CA PHE A 106 -8.33 -4.64 -1.93
C PHE A 106 -7.79 -5.67 -2.90
N ILE A 107 -7.80 -5.33 -4.19
CA ILE A 107 -7.15 -6.14 -5.22
C ILE A 107 -5.64 -6.04 -5.02
N ALA A 108 -5.00 -7.16 -4.68
CA ALA A 108 -3.56 -7.24 -4.48
C ALA A 108 -2.84 -7.20 -5.84
N HIS A 109 -1.68 -6.55 -5.89
CA HIS A 109 -0.79 -6.50 -7.06
C HIS A 109 -1.50 -6.69 -8.42
N PRO A 110 -2.47 -5.82 -8.79
CA PRO A 110 -3.36 -6.02 -9.94
C PRO A 110 -2.61 -6.16 -11.27
N VAL A 111 -1.42 -5.61 -11.34
CA VAL A 111 -0.48 -5.76 -12.45
C VAL A 111 0.81 -6.37 -11.91
N GLU A 112 1.16 -7.53 -12.42
CA GLU A 112 2.42 -8.21 -12.10
C GLU A 112 3.09 -8.72 -13.37
N PHE A 113 4.42 -8.70 -13.39
CA PHE A 113 5.22 -9.18 -14.51
C PHE A 113 6.02 -10.41 -14.09
N ALA A 114 5.99 -11.45 -14.92
CA ALA A 114 6.78 -12.64 -14.69
C ALA A 114 8.29 -12.29 -14.69
N PRO A 115 9.04 -12.70 -13.67
CA PRO A 115 10.47 -12.48 -13.63
C PRO A 115 11.17 -13.32 -14.70
N ALA A 116 11.95 -12.65 -15.55
CA ALA A 116 12.62 -13.31 -16.68
C ALA A 116 13.68 -14.34 -16.25
N PHE A 117 14.15 -14.30 -14.98
CA PHE A 117 15.27 -15.14 -14.49
C PHE A 117 14.83 -16.34 -13.66
N THR A 118 13.72 -16.26 -12.91
CA THR A 118 13.29 -17.33 -11.99
C THR A 118 12.20 -18.23 -12.58
N HIS A 119 11.63 -17.85 -13.74
CA HIS A 119 10.53 -18.56 -14.41
C HIS A 119 9.26 -18.72 -13.53
N GLU A 120 9.13 -17.91 -12.49
CA GLU A 120 7.88 -17.83 -11.73
C GLU A 120 6.79 -17.19 -12.57
N PRO A 121 5.54 -17.65 -12.53
CA PRO A 121 4.44 -17.00 -13.24
C PRO A 121 4.15 -15.62 -12.62
N ALA A 122 3.61 -14.70 -13.41
CA ALA A 122 2.96 -13.51 -12.89
C ALA A 122 1.59 -13.90 -12.31
N ILE A 123 1.17 -13.21 -11.27
CA ILE A 123 -0.10 -13.42 -10.57
C ILE A 123 -0.93 -12.12 -10.62
N PRO A 124 -1.40 -11.66 -11.81
CA PRO A 124 -2.16 -10.44 -11.94
C PRO A 124 -3.62 -10.64 -11.56
N TRP A 125 -4.36 -9.54 -11.42
CA TRP A 125 -5.82 -9.59 -11.39
C TRP A 125 -6.37 -9.59 -12.82
N VAL A 126 -7.28 -10.53 -13.14
CA VAL A 126 -7.84 -10.70 -14.49
C VAL A 126 -9.38 -10.56 -14.54
N ASP A 127 -10.09 -10.82 -13.43
CA ASP A 127 -11.56 -10.82 -13.39
C ASP A 127 -12.10 -9.42 -13.04
N TRP A 128 -12.11 -8.51 -14.03
CA TRP A 128 -12.51 -7.11 -13.83
C TRP A 128 -14.03 -6.86 -13.86
N ASP A 129 -14.83 -7.85 -14.18
CA ASP A 129 -16.31 -7.78 -14.17
C ASP A 129 -16.91 -7.90 -12.75
N ILE A 130 -16.19 -7.36 -11.75
CA ILE A 130 -16.57 -7.35 -10.35
C ILE A 130 -16.91 -5.95 -9.86
N LYS A 131 -17.70 -5.85 -8.81
CA LYS A 131 -18.12 -4.58 -8.20
C LYS A 131 -17.99 -4.62 -6.69
N GLY A 132 -17.76 -3.46 -6.08
CA GLY A 132 -17.80 -3.31 -4.64
C GLY A 132 -16.45 -3.56 -3.93
N PHE A 133 -15.32 -3.66 -4.64
CA PHE A 133 -14.01 -3.58 -4.01
C PHE A 133 -13.72 -2.15 -3.53
N HIS A 134 -12.97 -2.03 -2.43
CA HIS A 134 -12.65 -0.73 -1.82
C HIS A 134 -11.48 -0.04 -2.48
N GLY A 135 -10.54 -0.84 -2.98
CA GLY A 135 -9.32 -0.29 -3.52
C GLY A 135 -8.41 -1.30 -4.20
N ILE A 136 -7.25 -0.83 -4.58
CA ILE A 136 -6.20 -1.64 -5.21
C ILE A 136 -4.84 -1.37 -4.54
N GLU A 137 -3.98 -2.35 -4.55
CA GLU A 137 -2.59 -2.19 -4.17
C GLU A 137 -1.80 -1.61 -5.35
N ILE A 138 -1.48 -0.30 -5.26
CA ILE A 138 -0.76 0.37 -6.37
C ILE A 138 0.74 0.14 -6.33
N TRP A 139 1.29 -0.23 -5.19
CA TRP A 139 2.71 -0.51 -5.02
C TRP A 139 2.92 -1.76 -4.17
N ASN A 140 3.20 -2.87 -4.84
CA ASN A 140 3.66 -4.11 -4.23
C ASN A 140 5.18 -4.20 -4.42
N TYR A 141 5.92 -4.20 -3.30
CA TYR A 141 7.39 -4.21 -3.36
C TYR A 141 7.94 -5.52 -3.89
N MET A 142 7.31 -6.66 -3.56
CA MET A 142 7.75 -7.97 -4.01
C MET A 142 7.56 -8.12 -5.51
N SER A 143 6.42 -7.70 -6.06
CA SER A 143 6.16 -7.73 -7.50
C SER A 143 7.16 -6.88 -8.28
N GLU A 144 7.49 -5.67 -7.77
CA GLU A 144 8.53 -4.83 -8.38
C GLU A 144 9.91 -5.48 -8.29
N PHE A 145 10.25 -6.08 -7.13
CA PHE A 145 11.49 -6.80 -6.93
C PHE A 145 11.63 -7.95 -7.94
N LYS A 146 10.61 -8.79 -8.09
CA LYS A 146 10.56 -9.90 -9.05
C LYS A 146 10.77 -9.40 -10.48
N ALA A 147 10.04 -8.37 -10.90
CA ALA A 147 10.14 -7.80 -12.25
C ALA A 147 11.55 -7.28 -12.59
N HIS A 148 12.29 -6.80 -11.58
CA HIS A 148 13.68 -6.35 -11.77
C HIS A 148 14.72 -7.47 -11.72
N ALA A 149 14.37 -8.70 -11.31
CA ALA A 149 15.26 -9.86 -11.28
C ALA A 149 15.46 -10.46 -12.68
N THR A 150 16.05 -9.70 -13.61
CA THR A 150 16.18 -10.08 -15.04
C THR A 150 17.49 -10.78 -15.38
N SER A 151 18.43 -10.87 -14.44
CA SER A 151 19.73 -11.55 -14.61
C SER A 151 20.38 -11.79 -13.25
N LEU A 152 21.35 -12.73 -13.20
CA LEU A 152 22.12 -13.02 -11.98
C LEU A 152 22.78 -11.75 -11.39
N ARG A 153 23.37 -10.90 -12.23
CA ARG A 153 23.99 -9.63 -11.79
C ARG A 153 22.97 -8.69 -11.14
N ARG A 154 21.77 -8.57 -11.73
CA ARG A 154 20.67 -7.79 -11.16
C ARG A 154 20.13 -8.42 -9.90
N GLY A 155 19.98 -9.75 -9.85
CA GLY A 155 19.59 -10.47 -8.65
C GLY A 155 20.53 -10.22 -7.47
N VAL A 156 21.85 -10.29 -7.68
CA VAL A 156 22.84 -9.96 -6.66
C VAL A 156 22.69 -8.51 -6.21
N ARG A 157 22.53 -7.56 -7.14
CA ARG A 157 22.33 -6.15 -6.80
C ARG A 157 21.05 -5.89 -6.02
N LEU A 158 19.96 -6.57 -6.38
CA LEU A 158 18.70 -6.54 -5.66
C LEU A 158 18.83 -7.09 -4.23
N ALA A 159 19.56 -8.21 -4.06
CA ALA A 159 19.74 -8.84 -2.77
C ALA A 159 20.54 -7.96 -1.79
N TYR A 160 21.59 -7.27 -2.25
CA TYR A 160 22.49 -6.51 -1.37
C TYR A 160 22.20 -4.99 -1.38
N TRP A 161 21.71 -4.43 -2.47
CA TRP A 161 21.42 -2.99 -2.62
C TRP A 161 20.05 -2.77 -3.30
N PRO A 162 18.94 -3.28 -2.71
CA PRO A 162 17.63 -3.23 -3.36
C PRO A 162 17.20 -1.80 -3.69
N THR A 163 17.48 -0.82 -2.82
CA THR A 163 17.14 0.59 -3.07
C THR A 163 17.82 1.20 -4.30
N SER A 164 18.87 0.55 -4.83
CA SER A 164 19.54 1.00 -6.06
C SER A 164 18.82 0.54 -7.34
N VAL A 165 17.90 -0.42 -7.24
CA VAL A 165 17.20 -1.03 -8.37
C VAL A 165 15.74 -0.65 -8.39
N ILE A 166 15.06 -0.71 -7.23
CA ILE A 166 13.65 -0.37 -7.09
C ILE A 166 13.39 1.07 -7.53
N VAL A 167 12.38 1.27 -8.38
CA VAL A 167 12.07 2.55 -9.03
C VAL A 167 10.77 3.14 -8.50
N GLY A 168 9.73 2.33 -8.35
CA GLY A 168 8.39 2.74 -7.93
C GLY A 168 7.29 1.85 -8.50
N PRO A 169 6.03 2.20 -8.26
CA PRO A 169 4.89 1.48 -8.80
C PRO A 169 4.99 1.32 -10.33
N PHE A 170 4.50 0.21 -10.85
CA PHE A 170 4.38 0.03 -12.30
C PHE A 170 3.50 1.12 -12.90
N ARG A 171 3.91 1.63 -14.06
CA ARG A 171 3.13 2.66 -14.76
C ARG A 171 1.73 2.14 -15.12
N GLU A 172 1.64 0.89 -15.51
CA GLU A 172 0.40 0.20 -15.85
C GLU A 172 -0.57 0.17 -14.68
N THR A 173 -0.07 -0.03 -13.45
CA THR A 173 -0.90 0.01 -12.23
C THR A 173 -1.39 1.42 -11.93
N LEU A 174 -0.55 2.44 -12.11
CA LEU A 174 -0.96 3.83 -11.92
C LEU A 174 -2.00 4.26 -12.97
N ASP A 175 -1.81 3.87 -14.22
CA ASP A 175 -2.77 4.15 -15.30
C ASP A 175 -4.09 3.40 -15.10
N LEU A 176 -4.05 2.18 -14.55
CA LEU A 176 -5.24 1.43 -14.14
C LEU A 176 -5.98 2.18 -13.02
N TRP A 177 -5.28 2.60 -11.98
CA TRP A 177 -5.87 3.35 -10.88
C TRP A 177 -6.52 4.65 -11.37
N ASP A 178 -5.82 5.43 -12.20
CA ASP A 178 -6.36 6.65 -12.80
C ASP A 178 -7.61 6.39 -13.66
N ARG A 179 -7.69 5.25 -14.36
CA ARG A 179 -8.92 4.86 -15.10
C ARG A 179 -10.08 4.53 -14.15
N LEU A 180 -9.82 3.78 -13.09
CA LEU A 180 -10.84 3.43 -12.09
C LEU A 180 -11.39 4.67 -11.38
N LEU A 181 -10.52 5.61 -11.03
CA LEU A 181 -10.88 6.86 -10.35
C LEU A 181 -11.83 7.76 -11.16
N ARG A 182 -11.91 7.58 -12.48
CA ARG A 182 -12.88 8.34 -13.32
C ARG A 182 -14.33 7.89 -13.14
N THR A 183 -14.55 6.67 -12.67
CA THR A 183 -15.89 6.05 -12.59
C THR A 183 -16.33 5.75 -11.17
N GLN A 184 -15.39 5.60 -10.24
CA GLN A 184 -15.68 5.26 -8.85
C GLN A 184 -14.54 5.73 -7.92
N ARG A 185 -14.85 5.84 -6.63
CA ARG A 185 -13.83 6.09 -5.61
C ARG A 185 -13.08 4.78 -5.33
N VAL A 186 -11.77 4.77 -5.57
CA VAL A 186 -10.89 3.61 -5.37
C VAL A 186 -9.72 4.03 -4.51
N VAL A 187 -9.61 3.46 -3.33
CA VAL A 187 -8.52 3.73 -2.41
C VAL A 187 -7.26 3.00 -2.87
N ALA A 188 -6.14 3.71 -2.89
CA ALA A 188 -4.84 3.10 -3.12
C ALA A 188 -4.20 2.71 -1.79
N ILE A 189 -3.68 1.49 -1.71
CA ILE A 189 -2.77 1.03 -0.68
C ILE A 189 -1.44 0.58 -1.30
N GLY A 190 -0.43 0.36 -0.46
CA GLY A 190 0.82 -0.26 -0.88
C GLY A 190 1.46 -0.99 0.27
N GLY A 191 2.18 -2.04 -0.06
CA GLY A 191 2.81 -2.90 0.91
C GLY A 191 4.06 -3.61 0.39
N PRO A 192 4.79 -4.27 1.29
CA PRO A 192 5.98 -5.01 0.91
C PRO A 192 5.69 -6.41 0.37
N ASP A 193 4.51 -6.97 0.63
CA ASP A 193 4.22 -8.37 0.37
C ASP A 193 5.32 -9.25 0.98
N ALA A 194 5.45 -9.15 2.31
CA ALA A 194 6.65 -9.58 3.01
C ALA A 194 6.60 -11.07 3.35
N HIS A 195 7.51 -11.85 2.77
CA HIS A 195 7.65 -13.28 3.02
C HIS A 195 8.95 -13.65 3.76
N GLY A 196 10.00 -12.79 3.67
CA GLY A 196 11.31 -13.06 4.29
C GLY A 196 12.06 -14.21 3.62
N TRP A 197 12.17 -14.21 2.31
CA TRP A 197 12.75 -15.27 1.51
C TRP A 197 14.15 -15.70 1.96
N GLU A 198 14.37 -17.02 2.00
CA GLU A 198 15.66 -17.62 2.29
C GLU A 198 16.24 -18.29 1.04
N LEU A 199 17.42 -17.85 0.65
CA LEU A 199 18.26 -18.57 -0.31
C LEU A 199 19.13 -19.57 0.44
N ARG A 200 19.03 -20.84 0.08
CA ARG A 200 19.89 -21.91 0.58
C ARG A 200 20.78 -22.45 -0.54
N ARG A 201 22.08 -22.46 -0.31
CA ARG A 201 23.04 -23.11 -1.20
C ARG A 201 23.98 -23.97 -0.37
N GLY A 202 23.69 -25.27 -0.31
CA GLY A 202 24.37 -26.21 0.61
C GLY A 202 24.17 -25.76 2.07
N PRO A 203 25.27 -25.65 2.87
CA PRO A 203 25.17 -25.20 4.26
C PRO A 203 24.96 -23.69 4.41
N MET A 204 25.12 -22.91 3.33
CA MET A 204 24.95 -21.44 3.37
C MET A 204 23.48 -21.08 3.26
N LYS A 205 23.06 -20.22 4.20
CA LYS A 205 21.71 -19.67 4.31
C LYS A 205 21.79 -18.15 4.28
N ALA A 206 21.07 -17.49 3.37
CA ALA A 206 20.99 -16.05 3.31
C ALA A 206 19.53 -15.63 3.20
N THR A 207 19.08 -14.71 4.04
CA THR A 207 17.75 -14.14 3.92
C THR A 207 17.78 -12.97 2.93
N ILE A 208 17.08 -13.14 1.83
CA ILE A 208 16.84 -12.06 0.86
C ILE A 208 15.58 -11.32 1.30
N LEU A 209 15.64 -10.00 1.32
CA LEU A 209 14.52 -9.17 1.76
C LEU A 209 14.00 -9.54 3.17
N PRO A 210 14.83 -9.40 4.22
CA PRO A 210 14.39 -9.69 5.58
C PRO A 210 13.27 -8.72 6.01
N TYR A 211 12.32 -9.19 6.83
CA TYR A 211 11.19 -8.38 7.31
C TYR A 211 11.59 -7.00 7.86
N PRO A 212 12.68 -6.83 8.66
CA PRO A 212 13.06 -5.51 9.14
C PRO A 212 13.44 -4.51 8.04
N PHE A 213 13.89 -5.00 6.87
CA PHE A 213 14.13 -4.17 5.69
C PHE A 213 12.81 -3.88 4.97
N LEU A 214 12.02 -4.91 4.67
CA LEU A 214 10.73 -4.78 3.98
C LEU A 214 9.79 -3.83 4.71
N PHE A 215 9.75 -3.90 6.05
CA PHE A 215 8.94 -3.02 6.90
C PHE A 215 9.44 -1.57 6.97
N ARG A 216 10.57 -1.26 6.34
CA ARG A 216 11.08 0.09 6.11
C ARG A 216 11.02 0.50 4.64
N ALA A 217 10.65 -0.42 3.76
CA ALA A 217 10.54 -0.17 2.33
C ALA A 217 9.21 0.55 2.02
N VAL A 218 8.25 -0.13 1.44
CA VAL A 218 6.93 0.45 1.16
C VAL A 218 6.06 0.38 2.41
N ARG A 219 5.56 1.55 2.83
CA ARG A 219 4.74 1.75 4.02
C ARG A 219 3.45 2.46 3.68
N THR A 220 2.43 2.17 4.44
CA THR A 220 1.18 2.93 4.45
C THR A 220 1.17 3.87 5.66
N HIS A 221 1.04 5.17 5.41
CA HIS A 221 0.89 6.21 6.40
C HIS A 221 -0.58 6.60 6.47
N ILE A 222 -1.26 6.31 7.57
CA ILE A 222 -2.66 6.68 7.79
C ILE A 222 -2.76 7.98 8.60
N LEU A 223 -3.83 8.73 8.34
CA LEU A 223 -4.24 9.90 9.10
C LEU A 223 -5.51 9.53 9.88
N ALA A 224 -5.36 9.12 11.12
CA ALA A 224 -6.49 8.69 11.95
C ALA A 224 -7.31 9.90 12.43
N ASP A 225 -8.59 9.68 12.70
CA ASP A 225 -9.52 10.69 13.20
C ASP A 225 -9.21 11.11 14.67
N HIS A 226 -8.63 10.20 15.46
CA HIS A 226 -8.20 10.44 16.83
C HIS A 226 -6.90 9.70 17.16
N ALA A 227 -6.28 10.04 18.27
CA ALA A 227 -5.08 9.35 18.75
C ALA A 227 -5.41 7.94 19.22
N PHE A 228 -4.49 6.99 19.00
CA PHE A 228 -4.61 5.63 19.53
C PHE A 228 -4.75 5.68 21.05
N SER A 229 -5.70 4.92 21.53
CA SER A 229 -6.07 4.86 22.96
C SER A 229 -5.32 3.78 23.74
N GLY A 230 -4.76 2.79 23.02
CA GLY A 230 -4.23 1.56 23.58
C GLY A 230 -5.29 0.45 23.70
N ASP A 231 -6.57 0.74 23.42
CA ASP A 231 -7.60 -0.28 23.26
C ASP A 231 -7.53 -0.87 21.84
N PHE A 232 -7.37 -2.18 21.77
CA PHE A 232 -7.19 -2.88 20.49
C PHE A 232 -8.36 -2.66 19.54
N ALA A 233 -9.60 -2.80 20.01
CA ALA A 233 -10.76 -2.72 19.14
C ALA A 233 -10.96 -1.30 18.60
N ALA A 234 -10.85 -0.30 19.47
CA ALA A 234 -10.98 1.11 19.09
C ALA A 234 -9.87 1.52 18.08
N ASP A 235 -8.63 1.13 18.32
CA ASP A 235 -7.49 1.53 17.51
C ASP A 235 -7.43 0.76 16.19
N ARG A 236 -7.79 -0.55 16.17
CA ARG A 236 -8.02 -1.32 14.95
C ARG A 236 -9.08 -0.64 14.06
N ASP A 237 -10.21 -0.27 14.67
CA ASP A 237 -11.29 0.37 13.93
C ASP A 237 -10.88 1.76 13.40
N ALA A 238 -10.03 2.50 14.14
CA ALA A 238 -9.47 3.77 13.67
C ALA A 238 -8.57 3.55 12.43
N VAL A 239 -7.72 2.49 12.42
CA VAL A 239 -6.92 2.12 11.25
C VAL A 239 -7.82 1.77 10.06
N LEU A 240 -8.82 0.89 10.26
CA LEU A 240 -9.72 0.46 9.20
C LEU A 240 -10.57 1.61 8.65
N ARG A 241 -11.04 2.53 9.50
CA ARG A 241 -11.75 3.75 9.06
C ARG A 241 -10.86 4.65 8.21
N ALA A 242 -9.63 4.89 8.64
CA ALA A 242 -8.68 5.71 7.87
C ALA A 242 -8.39 5.08 6.50
N ILE A 243 -8.21 3.76 6.44
CA ILE A 243 -8.00 3.02 5.18
C ILE A 243 -9.26 3.13 4.31
N ARG A 244 -10.45 2.87 4.85
CA ARG A 244 -11.72 2.97 4.14
C ARG A 244 -11.93 4.35 3.51
N ALA A 245 -11.63 5.40 4.25
CA ALA A 245 -11.79 6.77 3.80
C ALA A 245 -10.71 7.23 2.80
N GLY A 246 -9.63 6.46 2.63
CA GLY A 246 -8.47 6.91 1.85
C GLY A 246 -7.66 8.01 2.55
N HIS A 247 -7.81 8.18 3.86
CA HIS A 247 -7.03 9.11 4.68
C HIS A 247 -5.61 8.55 4.87
N LEU A 248 -4.91 8.34 3.77
CA LEU A 248 -3.60 7.72 3.78
C LEU A 248 -2.76 8.09 2.54
N PHE A 249 -1.47 7.87 2.67
CA PHE A 249 -0.53 7.87 1.56
C PHE A 249 0.43 6.68 1.65
N ILE A 250 1.00 6.31 0.52
CA ILE A 250 1.99 5.23 0.39
C ILE A 250 3.36 5.87 0.25
N ALA A 251 4.36 5.34 0.95
CA ALA A 251 5.71 5.91 0.92
C ALA A 251 6.79 4.85 0.85
N TYR A 252 7.84 5.13 0.07
CA TYR A 252 9.08 4.37 0.05
C TYR A 252 10.07 4.96 1.07
N ASP A 253 9.85 4.63 2.33
CA ASP A 253 10.63 5.21 3.44
C ASP A 253 12.09 4.75 3.49
N ALA A 254 12.43 3.66 2.79
CA ALA A 254 13.83 3.21 2.65
C ALA A 254 14.76 4.27 2.03
N ILE A 255 14.22 5.20 1.22
CA ILE A 255 14.99 6.29 0.61
C ILE A 255 14.79 7.64 1.30
N GLY A 256 13.98 7.69 2.35
CA GLY A 256 13.79 8.89 3.17
C GLY A 256 12.47 8.92 3.92
N ASN A 257 12.53 9.20 5.19
CA ASN A 257 11.36 9.32 6.05
C ASN A 257 10.37 10.37 5.52
N SER A 258 9.12 9.95 5.33
CA SER A 258 8.01 10.74 4.77
C SER A 258 7.04 11.25 5.83
N ARG A 259 7.20 10.94 7.12
CA ARG A 259 6.33 11.45 8.19
C ARG A 259 6.17 12.97 8.10
N GLY A 260 4.92 13.43 8.20
CA GLY A 260 4.55 14.83 8.06
C GLY A 260 4.32 15.27 6.60
N PHE A 261 4.29 14.35 5.64
CA PHE A 261 3.81 14.67 4.29
C PHE A 261 2.31 14.98 4.35
N ASP A 262 1.91 16.13 3.78
CA ASP A 262 0.54 16.61 3.85
C ASP A 262 0.06 17.07 2.47
N PHE A 263 -1.16 16.66 2.11
CA PHE A 263 -1.86 17.11 0.93
C PHE A 263 -3.29 17.49 1.33
N ALA A 264 -3.66 18.74 1.14
CA ALA A 264 -4.93 19.26 1.61
C ALA A 264 -5.47 20.40 0.74
N ALA A 265 -6.78 20.59 0.79
CA ALA A 265 -7.51 21.67 0.18
C ALA A 265 -7.82 22.78 1.20
N TYR A 266 -7.67 24.03 0.77
CA TYR A 266 -7.87 25.21 1.62
C TYR A 266 -8.74 26.28 0.92
N ALA A 267 -9.54 26.99 1.73
CA ALA A 267 -10.09 28.30 1.37
C ALA A 267 -9.47 29.36 2.28
N GLY A 268 -8.59 30.19 1.73
CA GLY A 268 -7.77 31.09 2.53
C GLY A 268 -6.84 30.34 3.49
N ARG A 269 -7.12 30.44 4.81
CA ARG A 269 -6.37 29.72 5.86
C ARG A 269 -7.10 28.49 6.39
N THR A 270 -8.37 28.28 6.02
CA THR A 270 -9.20 27.20 6.52
C THR A 270 -8.94 25.93 5.70
N ARG A 271 -8.54 24.85 6.38
CA ARG A 271 -8.46 23.50 5.79
C ARG A 271 -9.89 22.98 5.59
N LEU A 272 -10.20 22.54 4.38
CA LEU A 272 -11.53 22.02 4.00
C LEU A 272 -11.54 20.52 3.82
N ALA A 273 -10.47 19.97 3.27
CA ALA A 273 -10.36 18.56 2.94
C ALA A 273 -8.91 18.08 2.99
N GLY A 274 -8.71 16.78 3.21
CA GLY A 274 -7.45 16.07 3.08
C GLY A 274 -7.54 14.95 2.06
N MET A 275 -6.51 14.08 2.02
CA MET A 275 -6.50 12.88 1.22
C MET A 275 -7.75 12.03 1.52
N GLY A 276 -8.43 11.50 0.52
CA GLY A 276 -9.66 10.72 0.62
C GLY A 276 -10.96 11.54 0.64
N ASP A 277 -10.89 12.81 1.02
CA ASP A 277 -12.06 13.68 1.17
C ASP A 277 -12.56 14.23 -0.18
N ALA A 278 -13.85 14.66 -0.16
CA ALA A 278 -14.44 15.49 -1.21
C ALA A 278 -14.57 16.94 -0.75
N VAL A 279 -14.52 17.86 -1.70
CA VAL A 279 -14.73 19.28 -1.47
C VAL A 279 -15.36 19.94 -2.70
N GLY A 280 -16.38 20.78 -2.50
CA GLY A 280 -17.00 21.54 -3.59
C GLY A 280 -16.06 22.61 -4.16
N VAL A 281 -16.16 22.84 -5.48
CA VAL A 281 -15.48 23.99 -6.12
C VAL A 281 -16.01 25.28 -5.53
N GLN A 282 -15.10 26.13 -5.06
CA GLN A 282 -15.44 27.44 -4.53
C GLN A 282 -14.37 28.48 -4.84
N LYS A 283 -14.73 29.76 -4.70
CA LYS A 283 -13.76 30.86 -4.90
C LYS A 283 -12.54 30.69 -3.99
N LYS A 284 -11.33 30.76 -4.57
CA LYS A 284 -10.05 30.65 -3.89
C LYS A 284 -9.79 29.26 -3.28
N LEU A 285 -10.40 28.21 -3.83
CA LEU A 285 -10.01 26.84 -3.48
C LEU A 285 -8.56 26.59 -3.92
N ARG A 286 -7.72 26.18 -2.98
CA ARG A 286 -6.30 25.94 -3.22
C ARG A 286 -5.89 24.58 -2.68
N LEU A 287 -5.28 23.77 -3.53
CA LEU A 287 -4.59 22.56 -3.12
C LEU A 287 -3.16 22.89 -2.67
N SER A 288 -2.76 22.35 -1.54
CA SER A 288 -1.45 22.58 -0.94
C SER A 288 -0.80 21.26 -0.58
N VAL A 289 0.45 21.09 -1.03
CA VAL A 289 1.32 19.98 -0.67
C VAL A 289 2.42 20.50 0.24
N ARG A 290 2.66 19.84 1.36
CA ARG A 290 3.83 20.03 2.22
C ARG A 290 4.60 18.73 2.31
N SER A 291 5.89 18.80 2.08
CA SER A 291 6.79 17.66 2.13
C SER A 291 7.84 17.85 3.23
N PRO A 292 8.12 16.83 4.07
CA PRO A 292 9.14 16.93 5.10
C PRO A 292 10.55 16.95 4.52
N ARG A 293 10.70 16.65 3.23
CA ARG A 293 11.99 16.66 2.52
C ARG A 293 11.83 17.27 1.13
N ARG A 294 12.93 17.80 0.60
CA ARG A 294 12.96 18.30 -0.78
C ARG A 294 12.69 17.15 -1.75
N ALA A 295 11.67 17.31 -2.60
CA ALA A 295 11.24 16.34 -3.58
C ALA A 295 10.83 17.01 -4.90
N ASP A 296 10.69 16.22 -5.96
CA ASP A 296 10.02 16.59 -7.20
C ASP A 296 8.52 16.29 -7.00
N LEU A 297 7.76 17.31 -6.62
CA LEU A 297 6.33 17.23 -6.33
C LEU A 297 5.54 17.40 -7.61
N ARG A 298 4.62 16.48 -7.89
CA ARG A 298 3.73 16.49 -9.05
C ARG A 298 2.31 16.40 -8.56
N LEU A 299 1.50 17.41 -8.90
CA LEU A 299 0.05 17.36 -8.72
C LEU A 299 -0.56 16.86 -10.02
N LEU A 300 -1.38 15.85 -9.90
CA LEU A 300 -2.14 15.29 -11.02
C LEU A 300 -3.61 15.66 -10.88
N HIS A 301 -4.25 15.92 -12.01
CA HIS A 301 -5.69 16.09 -12.17
C HIS A 301 -6.16 15.06 -13.21
N ASP A 302 -7.05 14.15 -12.81
CA ASP A 302 -7.55 13.05 -13.65
C ASP A 302 -6.42 12.24 -14.33
N GLY A 303 -5.34 11.98 -13.59
CA GLY A 303 -4.17 11.23 -14.06
C GLY A 303 -3.14 12.07 -14.85
N GLN A 304 -3.41 13.36 -15.14
CA GLN A 304 -2.50 14.21 -15.89
C GLN A 304 -1.77 15.19 -14.95
N VAL A 305 -0.44 15.35 -15.13
CA VAL A 305 0.35 16.30 -14.34
C VAL A 305 -0.02 17.73 -14.71
N VAL A 306 -0.71 18.44 -13.81
CA VAL A 306 -1.12 19.86 -14.01
C VAL A 306 -0.16 20.83 -13.34
N ARG A 307 0.60 20.40 -12.34
CA ARG A 307 1.61 21.23 -11.68
C ARG A 307 2.78 20.41 -11.24
N ARG A 308 3.99 20.91 -11.43
CA ARG A 308 5.25 20.27 -10.97
C ARG A 308 6.15 21.31 -10.33
N LYS A 309 6.77 20.95 -9.20
CA LYS A 309 7.73 21.82 -8.50
C LYS A 309 8.74 20.98 -7.71
N ARG A 310 10.00 21.29 -7.83
CA ARG A 310 11.06 20.72 -6.99
C ARG A 310 11.25 21.57 -5.73
N GLY A 311 10.88 21.04 -4.58
CA GLY A 311 10.92 21.80 -3.32
C GLY A 311 10.32 21.05 -2.14
N TRP A 312 9.98 21.79 -1.09
CA TRP A 312 9.28 21.31 0.12
C TRP A 312 7.77 21.57 0.08
N SER A 313 7.28 22.30 -0.89
CA SER A 313 5.87 22.60 -1.01
C SER A 313 5.48 22.88 -2.44
N LEU A 314 4.21 22.60 -2.76
CA LEU A 314 3.56 22.97 -4.01
C LEU A 314 2.17 23.51 -3.70
N GLN A 315 1.74 24.53 -4.41
CA GLN A 315 0.39 25.09 -4.33
C GLN A 315 -0.20 25.21 -5.72
N HIS A 316 -1.53 25.01 -5.82
CA HIS A 316 -2.29 25.09 -7.05
C HIS A 316 -3.69 25.60 -6.76
N ASP A 317 -4.10 26.67 -7.42
CA ASP A 317 -5.45 27.20 -7.33
C ASP A 317 -6.36 26.36 -8.25
N VAL A 318 -7.42 25.80 -7.66
CA VAL A 318 -8.33 24.89 -8.37
C VAL A 318 -9.44 25.68 -9.04
N THR A 319 -9.65 25.39 -10.31
CA THR A 319 -10.68 26.02 -11.14
C THR A 319 -11.67 25.03 -11.74
N THR A 320 -11.34 23.76 -11.73
CA THR A 320 -12.12 22.68 -12.38
C THR A 320 -12.36 21.53 -11.40
N PRO A 321 -13.57 20.91 -11.40
CA PRO A 321 -13.81 19.65 -10.73
C PRO A 321 -12.90 18.54 -11.25
N GLY A 322 -12.75 17.47 -10.48
CA GLY A 322 -12.00 16.29 -10.86
C GLY A 322 -11.24 15.67 -9.71
N VAL A 323 -10.44 14.67 -9.99
CA VAL A 323 -9.68 13.88 -9.04
C VAL A 323 -8.25 14.40 -8.96
N TYR A 324 -7.86 14.91 -7.81
CA TYR A 324 -6.51 15.46 -7.61
C TYR A 324 -5.70 14.59 -6.67
N ARG A 325 -4.52 14.13 -7.11
CA ARG A 325 -3.58 13.35 -6.31
C ARG A 325 -2.14 13.83 -6.47
N VAL A 326 -1.27 13.43 -5.58
CA VAL A 326 0.13 13.86 -5.59
C VAL A 326 1.05 12.65 -5.71
N GLU A 327 2.05 12.81 -6.57
CA GLU A 327 3.22 11.95 -6.65
C GLU A 327 4.47 12.77 -6.26
N ALA A 328 5.29 12.23 -5.40
CA ALA A 328 6.56 12.83 -5.04
C ALA A 328 7.72 11.87 -5.37
N TYR A 329 8.77 12.43 -5.97
CA TYR A 329 9.96 11.69 -6.38
C TYR A 329 11.21 12.29 -5.74
N ARG A 330 12.20 11.44 -5.45
CA ARG A 330 13.48 11.86 -4.89
C ARG A 330 14.66 11.29 -5.66
N GLY A 331 15.75 12.05 -5.66
CA GLY A 331 17.04 11.55 -6.15
C GLY A 331 17.61 10.51 -5.18
N HIS A 332 17.92 9.32 -5.68
CA HIS A 332 18.59 8.27 -4.94
C HIS A 332 19.46 7.44 -5.90
N TRP A 333 20.71 7.17 -5.54
CA TRP A 333 21.67 6.50 -6.43
C TRP A 333 21.78 7.14 -7.83
N GLY A 334 21.76 8.48 -7.91
CA GLY A 334 21.87 9.22 -9.17
C GLY A 334 20.65 9.19 -10.07
N GLN A 335 19.55 8.56 -9.65
CA GLN A 335 18.30 8.46 -10.42
C GLN A 335 17.11 8.99 -9.61
N GLN A 336 16.05 9.40 -10.30
CA GLN A 336 14.78 9.68 -9.65
C GLN A 336 14.09 8.37 -9.25
N ARG A 337 13.61 8.33 -8.00
CA ARG A 337 12.83 7.21 -7.44
C ARG A 337 11.49 7.74 -6.94
N ALA A 338 10.47 6.96 -7.14
CA ALA A 338 9.19 7.18 -6.48
C ALA A 338 9.38 7.20 -4.96
N TRP A 339 8.68 8.09 -4.28
CA TRP A 339 8.83 8.25 -2.83
C TRP A 339 7.50 8.31 -2.11
N VAL A 340 6.55 9.17 -2.54
CA VAL A 340 5.21 9.28 -1.93
C VAL A 340 4.14 9.33 -3.01
N PHE A 341 3.05 8.56 -2.78
CA PHE A 341 1.81 8.59 -3.57
C PHE A 341 0.65 8.81 -2.62
N THR A 342 -0.12 9.87 -2.81
CA THR A 342 -1.28 10.17 -1.97
C THR A 342 -2.54 9.57 -2.55
N ASN A 343 -3.49 9.20 -1.69
CA ASN A 343 -4.87 9.11 -2.12
C ASN A 343 -5.37 10.49 -2.57
N PRO A 344 -6.39 10.55 -3.43
CA PRO A 344 -6.85 11.77 -4.02
C PRO A 344 -7.67 12.65 -3.07
N ILE A 345 -7.78 13.94 -3.43
CA ILE A 345 -8.88 14.82 -3.03
C ILE A 345 -9.83 14.90 -4.22
N TYR A 346 -11.12 14.69 -3.98
CA TYR A 346 -12.18 14.79 -4.97
C TYR A 346 -12.75 16.20 -4.96
N VAL A 347 -12.61 16.93 -6.04
CA VAL A 347 -13.20 18.27 -6.19
C VAL A 347 -14.47 18.14 -7.03
N GLU A 348 -15.62 18.46 -6.41
CA GLU A 348 -16.98 18.27 -6.97
C GLU A 348 -17.66 19.59 -7.30
#